data_51d1a7a706af12a23fbbe28284fa9906
#
_entry.id   51d1a7a706af12a23fbbe28284fa9906
#
_cell.length_a   1.000
_cell.length_b   1.000
_cell.length_c   1.000
_cell.angle_alpha   90.00
_cell.angle_beta   90.00
_cell.angle_gamma   90.00
#
_symmetry.space_group_name_H-M   'P 1'
#
loop_
_entity.id
_entity.type
_entity.pdbx_description
1 polymer ?
#
loop_
_entity_poly.entity_id
_entity_poly.type
_entity_poly.pdbx_seq_one_letter_code
_entity_poly.pdbx_strand_id
1 'polypeptide(L)'
;MCSSDLADLRYMPVAVDHPGYGRPIRPLAFLAAETESGWLMHMQMGEPDMNPGQLLIEGLITAMQKHGIPAVIRVRGALFAAMIDSLCDPLGIRVEQSPALPAADEAFKGLNDYFESRHSEFLS
;
A
#
# COMPACT_ATOMS: atom_id res chain seq x y z
N MET A 1 16.45 18.02 -4.74
CA MET A 1 15.37 17.89 -3.74
C MET A 1 15.23 16.43 -3.33
N CYS A 2 15.14 16.21 -2.03
CA CYS A 2 14.90 14.86 -1.53
C CYS A 2 13.41 14.56 -1.63
N SER A 3 13.04 13.49 -2.32
CA SER A 3 11.66 13.01 -2.32
C SER A 3 11.49 11.98 -1.21
N SER A 4 10.37 12.07 -0.51
CA SER A 4 10.03 11.16 0.56
C SER A 4 8.66 10.56 0.27
N ASP A 5 8.61 9.25 0.13
CA ASP A 5 7.39 8.51 -0.13
C ASP A 5 7.08 7.63 1.08
N LEU A 6 5.80 7.34 1.27
CA LEU A 6 5.40 6.35 2.24
C LEU A 6 4.81 5.14 1.51
N ALA A 7 4.96 3.98 2.12
CA ALA A 7 4.37 2.75 1.63
C ALA A 7 3.70 2.01 2.78
N ASP A 8 2.52 1.50 2.55
CA ASP A 8 1.78 0.77 3.56
C ASP A 8 1.03 -0.39 2.92
N LEU A 9 0.69 -1.36 3.75
CA LEU A 9 0.04 -2.59 3.33
C LEU A 9 -0.96 -2.97 4.40
N ARG A 10 -2.22 -3.16 4.02
CA ARG A 10 -3.23 -3.62 4.97
C ARG A 10 -4.36 -4.37 4.27
N TYR A 11 -5.02 -5.23 5.04
CA TYR A 11 -6.23 -5.87 4.57
C TYR A 11 -7.37 -4.86 4.57
N MET A 12 -8.13 -4.84 3.48
CA MET A 12 -9.30 -3.99 3.40
C MET A 12 -10.39 -4.52 4.35
N PRO A 13 -11.06 -3.63 5.09
CA PRO A 13 -12.12 -4.06 6.00
C PRO A 13 -13.40 -4.50 5.28
N VAL A 14 -13.55 -4.16 4.01
CA VAL A 14 -14.72 -4.53 3.20
C VAL A 14 -14.45 -5.84 2.50
N ALA A 15 -15.35 -6.81 2.68
CA ALA A 15 -15.28 -8.08 1.98
C ALA A 15 -15.80 -7.93 0.55
N VAL A 16 -15.11 -8.57 -0.40
CA VAL A 16 -15.51 -8.56 -1.80
C VAL A 16 -15.62 -9.99 -2.31
N ASP A 17 -16.50 -10.21 -3.30
CA ASP A 17 -16.64 -11.51 -3.92
C ASP A 17 -15.48 -11.76 -4.87
N HIS A 18 -14.91 -12.97 -4.77
CA HIS A 18 -13.82 -13.39 -5.65
C HIS A 18 -14.17 -14.76 -6.23
N PRO A 19 -14.14 -14.92 -7.56
CA PRO A 19 -14.58 -16.17 -8.21
C PRO A 19 -13.83 -17.42 -7.75
N GLY A 20 -12.57 -17.27 -7.35
CA GLY A 20 -11.74 -18.40 -6.95
C GLY A 20 -11.95 -18.90 -5.54
N TYR A 21 -12.70 -18.19 -4.69
CA TYR A 21 -12.79 -18.50 -3.26
C TYR A 21 -14.15 -19.05 -2.83
N GLY A 22 -15.19 -18.88 -3.62
CA GLY A 22 -16.53 -19.34 -3.26
C GLY A 22 -17.16 -18.64 -2.05
N ARG A 23 -16.52 -17.60 -1.53
CA ARG A 23 -16.99 -16.78 -0.40
C ARG A 23 -16.37 -15.39 -0.49
N PRO A 24 -16.97 -14.37 0.15
CA PRO A 24 -16.36 -13.05 0.19
C PRO A 24 -15.00 -13.07 0.88
N ILE A 25 -14.07 -12.30 0.36
CA ILE A 25 -12.71 -12.16 0.90
C ILE A 25 -12.40 -10.69 1.17
N ARG A 26 -11.44 -10.46 2.07
CA ARG A 26 -10.90 -9.13 2.30
C ARG A 26 -9.56 -9.02 1.57
N PRO A 27 -9.48 -8.22 0.49
CA PRO A 27 -8.24 -8.13 -0.27
C PRO A 27 -7.15 -7.42 0.50
N LEU A 28 -5.91 -7.79 0.20
CA LEU A 28 -4.74 -7.09 0.69
C LEU A 28 -4.44 -5.92 -0.23
N ALA A 29 -4.24 -4.73 0.32
CA ALA A 29 -4.00 -3.53 -0.47
C ALA A 29 -2.62 -2.96 -0.17
N PHE A 30 -1.87 -2.66 -1.23
CA PHE A 30 -0.63 -1.90 -1.20
C PHE A 30 -0.95 -0.46 -1.59
N LEU A 31 -0.29 0.48 -0.91
CA LEU A 31 -0.47 1.89 -1.17
C LEU A 31 0.88 2.60 -1.04
N ALA A 32 1.19 3.44 -2.03
CA ALA A 32 2.32 4.34 -1.99
C ALA A 32 1.83 5.77 -2.21
N ALA A 33 2.29 6.69 -1.38
CA ALA A 33 1.89 8.09 -1.45
C ALA A 33 3.08 9.00 -1.17
N GLU A 34 3.00 10.24 -1.65
CA GLU A 34 3.98 11.26 -1.33
C GLU A 34 3.75 11.74 0.10
N THR A 35 4.82 11.77 0.90
CA THR A 35 4.72 12.06 2.33
C THR A 35 4.17 13.45 2.62
N GLU A 36 4.61 14.47 1.87
CA GLU A 36 4.24 15.85 2.15
C GLU A 36 2.83 16.19 1.69
N SER A 37 2.48 15.83 0.46
CA SER A 37 1.18 16.19 -0.13
C SER A 37 0.08 15.18 0.17
N GLY A 38 0.46 13.95 0.51
CA GLY A 38 -0.49 12.86 0.64
C GLY A 38 -1.01 12.35 -0.71
N TRP A 39 -0.42 12.80 -1.81
CA TRP A 39 -0.84 12.39 -3.13
C TRP A 39 -0.60 10.89 -3.33
N LEU A 40 -1.67 10.19 -3.72
CA LEU A 40 -1.60 8.75 -3.96
C LEU A 40 -0.87 8.48 -5.27
N MET A 41 0.29 7.87 -5.18
CA MET A 41 1.14 7.57 -6.34
C MET A 41 0.77 6.25 -6.98
N HIS A 42 0.47 5.24 -6.18
CA HIS A 42 0.18 3.90 -6.67
C HIS A 42 -0.63 3.14 -5.64
N MET A 43 -1.57 2.35 -6.13
CA MET A 43 -2.34 1.42 -5.31
C MET A 43 -2.45 0.10 -6.06
N GLN A 44 -2.28 -0.99 -5.33
CA GLN A 44 -2.34 -2.32 -5.92
C GLN A 44 -3.04 -3.27 -4.96
N MET A 45 -3.96 -4.05 -5.48
CA MET A 45 -4.66 -5.06 -4.72
C MET A 45 -4.03 -6.42 -4.95
N GLY A 46 -3.91 -7.20 -3.88
CA GLY A 46 -3.46 -8.58 -3.95
C GLY A 46 -4.50 -9.51 -3.32
N GLU A 47 -4.38 -10.79 -3.61
CA GLU A 47 -5.23 -11.80 -3.01
C GLU A 47 -4.83 -12.04 -1.55
N PRO A 48 -5.77 -12.42 -0.64
CA PRO A 48 -5.45 -12.59 0.77
C PRO A 48 -4.42 -13.67 1.07
N ASP A 49 -4.28 -14.66 0.19
CA ASP A 49 -3.28 -15.73 0.33
C ASP A 49 -1.93 -15.37 -0.28
N MET A 50 -1.82 -14.21 -0.92
CA MET A 50 -0.57 -13.72 -1.45
C MET A 50 0.39 -13.35 -0.33
N ASN A 51 1.68 -13.60 -0.53
CA ASN A 51 2.70 -13.20 0.43
C ASN A 51 2.72 -11.67 0.55
N PRO A 52 2.47 -11.10 1.75
CA PRO A 52 2.47 -9.63 1.91
C PRO A 52 3.78 -8.98 1.51
N GLY A 53 4.90 -9.60 1.79
CA GLY A 53 6.22 -9.07 1.39
C GLY A 53 6.36 -8.99 -0.12
N GLN A 54 5.85 -9.97 -0.84
CA GLN A 54 5.87 -9.97 -2.29
C GLN A 54 5.04 -8.81 -2.86
N LEU A 55 3.84 -8.58 -2.34
CA LEU A 55 3.00 -7.47 -2.78
C LEU A 55 3.66 -6.12 -2.47
N LEU A 56 4.29 -6.00 -1.30
CA LEU A 56 4.99 -4.79 -0.92
C LEU A 56 6.14 -4.48 -1.90
N ILE A 57 6.95 -5.47 -2.22
CA ILE A 57 8.08 -5.32 -3.15
C ILE A 57 7.59 -5.00 -4.57
N GLU A 58 6.63 -5.74 -5.07
CA GLU A 58 6.09 -5.53 -6.41
C GLU A 58 5.43 -4.15 -6.55
N GLY A 59 4.69 -3.74 -5.53
CA GLY A 59 4.04 -2.43 -5.50
C GLY A 59 5.06 -1.30 -5.50
N LEU A 60 6.12 -1.43 -4.70
CA LEU A 60 7.20 -0.43 -4.66
C LEU A 60 7.93 -0.33 -6.00
N ILE A 61 8.26 -1.46 -6.61
CA ILE A 61 8.92 -1.47 -7.91
C ILE A 61 8.05 -0.80 -8.95
N THR A 62 6.77 -1.10 -8.98
CA THR A 62 5.82 -0.48 -9.92
C THR A 62 5.72 1.03 -9.70
N ALA A 63 5.62 1.46 -8.45
CA ALA A 63 5.58 2.89 -8.12
C ALA A 63 6.85 3.61 -8.57
N MET A 64 8.01 3.01 -8.34
CA MET A 64 9.28 3.60 -8.75
C MET A 64 9.44 3.66 -10.27
N GLN A 65 8.93 2.67 -10.99
CA GLN A 65 8.95 2.67 -12.45
C GLN A 65 8.10 3.80 -13.02
N LYS A 66 7.00 4.14 -12.36
CA LYS A 66 6.08 5.19 -12.82
C LYS A 66 6.50 6.58 -12.37
N HIS A 67 7.05 6.71 -11.19
CA HIS A 67 7.23 8.01 -10.53
C HIS A 67 8.68 8.33 -10.15
N GLY A 68 9.61 7.40 -10.40
CA GLY A 68 11.02 7.58 -10.08
C GLY A 68 11.39 7.02 -8.70
N ILE A 69 12.69 6.98 -8.43
CA ILE A 69 13.25 6.44 -7.19
C ILE A 69 13.27 7.53 -6.13
N PRO A 70 12.60 7.34 -4.97
CA PRO A 70 12.63 8.33 -3.91
C PRO A 70 13.95 8.28 -3.14
N ALA A 71 14.25 9.34 -2.41
CA ALA A 71 15.41 9.36 -1.51
C ALA A 71 15.11 8.60 -0.21
N VAL A 72 13.87 8.64 0.24
CA VAL A 72 13.41 8.05 1.51
C VAL A 72 12.08 7.34 1.29
N ILE A 73 11.93 6.15 1.89
CA ILE A 73 10.65 5.46 1.96
C ILE A 73 10.32 5.27 3.43
N ARG A 74 9.13 5.71 3.83
CA ARG A 74 8.62 5.53 5.19
C ARG A 74 7.64 4.37 5.22
N VAL A 75 7.82 3.48 6.19
CA VAL A 75 6.96 2.32 6.39
C VAL A 75 6.55 2.21 7.84
N ARG A 76 5.45 1.51 8.08
CA ARG A 76 4.96 1.28 9.42
C ARG A 76 5.60 0.01 9.98
N GLY A 77 6.48 0.17 10.96
CA GLY A 77 7.05 -0.92 11.72
C GLY A 77 8.28 -1.57 11.12
N ALA A 78 8.97 -2.31 11.99
CA ALA A 78 10.25 -2.93 11.67
C ALA A 78 10.15 -4.05 10.65
N LEU A 79 9.04 -4.78 10.64
CA LEU A 79 8.87 -5.90 9.72
C LEU A 79 8.87 -5.44 8.27
N PHE A 80 8.11 -4.40 7.95
CA PHE A 80 8.08 -3.86 6.59
C PHE A 80 9.41 -3.24 6.20
N ALA A 81 10.06 -2.54 7.14
CA ALA A 81 11.39 -2.00 6.90
C ALA A 81 12.39 -3.09 6.54
N ALA A 82 12.38 -4.20 7.26
CA ALA A 82 13.26 -5.32 6.99
C ALA A 82 12.98 -5.97 5.63
N MET A 83 11.70 -6.08 5.26
CA MET A 83 11.30 -6.67 3.99
C MET A 83 11.82 -5.91 2.78
N ILE A 84 11.85 -4.58 2.85
CA ILE A 84 12.23 -3.74 1.71
C ILE A 84 13.69 -3.30 1.73
N ASP A 85 14.41 -3.55 2.82
CA ASP A 85 15.80 -3.08 2.97
C ASP A 85 16.72 -3.63 1.87
N SER A 86 16.59 -4.90 1.52
CA SER A 86 17.40 -5.52 0.48
C SER A 86 17.12 -4.93 -0.92
N LEU A 87 15.91 -4.41 -1.14
CA LEU A 87 15.58 -3.70 -2.37
C LEU A 87 16.11 -2.28 -2.35
N CYS A 88 15.97 -1.60 -1.23
CA CYS A 88 16.26 -0.17 -1.12
C CYS A 88 17.75 0.14 -0.99
N ASP A 89 18.50 -0.72 -0.30
CA ASP A 89 19.93 -0.49 -0.05
C ASP A 89 20.75 -0.30 -1.34
N PRO A 90 20.65 -1.21 -2.34
CA PRO A 90 21.38 -1.02 -3.59
C PRO A 90 20.97 0.21 -4.39
N LEU A 91 19.77 0.72 -4.18
CA LEU A 91 19.25 1.90 -4.88
C LEU A 91 19.55 3.20 -4.16
N GLY A 92 20.21 3.14 -3.00
CA GLY A 92 20.51 4.33 -2.22
C GLY A 92 19.29 4.94 -1.52
N ILE A 93 18.24 4.18 -1.35
CA ILE A 93 17.02 4.64 -0.70
C ILE A 93 17.13 4.42 0.81
N ARG A 94 16.89 5.48 1.59
CA ARG A 94 16.86 5.36 3.05
C ARG A 94 15.48 4.89 3.49
N VAL A 95 15.43 3.84 4.30
CA VAL A 95 14.18 3.32 4.86
C VAL A 95 14.02 3.88 6.27
N GLU A 96 12.88 4.52 6.53
CA GLU A 96 12.54 5.06 7.84
C GLU A 96 11.27 4.37 8.35
N GLN A 97 11.27 4.07 9.65
CA GLN A 97 10.09 3.53 10.32
C GLN A 97 9.30 4.67 10.95
N SER A 98 7.98 4.61 10.84
CA SER A 98 7.10 5.59 11.46
C SER A 98 5.95 4.85 12.14
N PRO A 99 5.63 5.18 13.41
CA PRO A 99 4.51 4.54 14.11
C PRO A 99 3.16 4.95 13.54
N ALA A 100 3.10 6.07 12.84
CA ALA A 100 1.88 6.57 12.22
C ALA A 100 2.18 7.08 10.82
N LEU A 101 1.29 6.79 9.89
CA LEU A 101 1.36 7.28 8.51
C LEU A 101 0.01 7.93 8.19
N PRO A 102 -0.20 9.20 8.61
CA PRO A 102 -1.51 9.86 8.44
C PRO A 102 -2.02 9.89 7.01
N ALA A 103 -1.14 10.12 6.04
CA ALA A 103 -1.54 10.13 4.63
C ALA A 103 -2.02 8.76 4.17
N ALA A 104 -1.37 7.68 4.62
CA ALA A 104 -1.82 6.32 4.32
C ALA A 104 -3.16 6.02 4.98
N ASP A 105 -3.32 6.43 6.24
CA ASP A 105 -4.57 6.20 6.97
C ASP A 105 -5.74 6.92 6.28
N GLU A 106 -5.56 8.15 5.83
CA GLU A 106 -6.58 8.88 5.09
C GLU A 106 -6.89 8.25 3.75
N ALA A 107 -5.87 7.79 3.03
CA ALA A 107 -6.06 7.14 1.74
C ALA A 107 -6.82 5.82 1.89
N PHE A 108 -6.49 5.01 2.89
CA PHE A 108 -7.22 3.77 3.15
C PHE A 108 -8.64 4.02 3.61
N LYS A 109 -8.87 5.07 4.39
CA LYS A 109 -10.22 5.47 4.81
C LYS A 109 -11.06 5.87 3.60
N GLY A 110 -10.52 6.69 2.72
CA GLY A 110 -11.21 7.09 1.49
C GLY A 110 -11.52 5.91 0.59
N LEU A 111 -10.58 4.98 0.47
CA LEU A 111 -10.76 3.77 -0.32
C LEU A 111 -11.86 2.88 0.28
N ASN A 112 -11.87 2.73 1.60
CA ASN A 112 -12.90 1.97 2.29
C ASN A 112 -14.28 2.59 2.11
N ASP A 113 -14.39 3.90 2.24
CA ASP A 113 -15.65 4.63 2.03
C ASP A 113 -16.15 4.44 0.61
N TYR A 114 -15.26 4.46 -0.37
CA TYR A 114 -15.59 4.22 -1.76
C TYR A 114 -16.17 2.82 -1.97
N PHE A 115 -15.53 1.79 -1.41
CA PHE A 115 -16.02 0.42 -1.53
C PHE A 115 -17.34 0.21 -0.80
N GLU A 116 -17.52 0.79 0.36
CA GLU A 116 -18.80 0.71 1.09
C GLU A 116 -19.93 1.36 0.30
N SER A 117 -19.67 2.51 -0.30
CA SER A 117 -20.65 3.21 -1.12
C SER A 117 -21.07 2.37 -2.32
N ARG A 118 -20.11 1.75 -3.01
CA ARG A 118 -20.41 0.89 -4.15
C ARG A 118 -21.15 -0.37 -3.74
N HIS A 119 -20.80 -0.94 -2.59
CA HIS A 119 -21.48 -2.12 -2.07
C HIS A 119 -22.94 -1.80 -1.77
N SER A 120 -23.22 -0.66 -1.19
CA SER A 120 -24.59 -0.20 -0.94
C SER A 120 -25.38 -0.02 -2.23
N GLU A 121 -24.77 0.48 -3.30
CA GLU A 121 -25.42 0.63 -4.59
C GLU A 121 -25.85 -0.73 -5.18
N PHE A 122 -25.05 -1.76 -4.98
CA PHE A 122 -25.38 -3.10 -5.46
C PHE A 122 -26.49 -3.77 -4.64
N LEU A 123 -26.65 -3.39 -3.37
CA LEU A 123 -27.65 -3.96 -2.48
C LEU A 123 -29.00 -3.24 -2.52
N SER A 124 -29.04 -2.07 -3.08
CA SER A 124 -30.30 -1.30 -3.25
C SER A 124 -30.99 -1.58 -4.60
#